data_be7b104cbda02ae67a418753d5a7ee3d
#
_entry.id   be7b104cbda02ae67a418753d5a7ee3d
#
_cell.length_a   1.000
_cell.length_b   1.000
_cell.length_c   1.000
_cell.angle_alpha   90.00
_cell.angle_beta   90.00
_cell.angle_gamma   90.00
#
_symmetry.space_group_name_H-M   'P 1'
#
loop_
_entity.id
_entity.type
_entity.pdbx_description
1 polymer ?
#
loop_
_entity_poly.entity_id
_entity_poly.type
_entity_poly.pdbx_seq_one_letter_code
_entity_poly.pdbx_strand_id
1 'polypeptide(L)'
;MMSDLIYKPIRELHSLVVKKKISPIEITTTFLDRLEELSPVYNSVVTVVRDTALEEAKVLEKEALQGSIRGLLHGIPYGAKDLLATKSGIPTTWGAECFKKRCFNYEATVISKLRLRGAVLIAKLAMIELAGGMGYYQPNASFTGPCKNPWNIEAWSGGSSSGSGSAVGAGLVPFAIGSETWGSILSPANNCGVTGLRPTFGRVSRFGSMPLSWSLDKIGPLALSSDDCGIVLENISGKDPNDDSSQNEIFKYSDHPSIKGKLAVITEAVKEADTDVQKNFIESISVLKTWFDIEEIKIPEFPYHETTRIIMLSESASIFEDFTEQGLADTLTAPEDKYGPYARTSILAKDYIKALRIRKLINKEVIPIIKNFDAVIGPTRNSAATGISENFRGATKGSGKDVMGAIGNLLGLPAVSIPNGFTTNKLPTGLQIM
;
A
#
# COMPACT_ATOMS: atom_id res chain seq x y z
N MET A 1 -30.40 0.62 6.98
CA MET A 1 -29.51 -0.08 7.96
C MET A 1 -28.25 -0.68 7.31
N MET A 2 -28.31 -1.40 6.20
CA MET A 2 -27.06 -1.97 5.60
C MET A 2 -26.14 -0.90 5.00
N SER A 3 -26.66 0.14 4.35
CA SER A 3 -25.87 1.27 3.82
C SER A 3 -25.10 2.06 4.89
N ASP A 4 -25.56 2.00 6.14
CA ASP A 4 -24.97 2.77 7.24
C ASP A 4 -23.67 2.16 7.81
N LEU A 5 -23.30 0.94 7.39
CA LEU A 5 -22.05 0.29 7.79
C LEU A 5 -20.87 0.68 6.90
N ILE A 6 -21.19 1.00 5.66
CA ILE A 6 -20.19 1.37 4.67
C ILE A 6 -19.55 2.70 5.08
N TYR A 7 -18.25 2.79 4.96
CA TYR A 7 -17.44 3.94 5.38
C TYR A 7 -17.39 4.21 6.90
N LYS A 8 -17.90 3.30 7.76
CA LYS A 8 -17.66 3.41 9.20
C LYS A 8 -16.23 3.04 9.56
N PRO A 9 -15.58 3.81 10.47
CA PRO A 9 -14.28 3.45 11.00
C PRO A 9 -14.31 2.11 11.77
N ILE A 10 -13.17 1.46 11.86
CA ILE A 10 -13.02 0.16 12.56
C ILE A 10 -13.56 0.24 13.99
N ARG A 11 -13.31 1.32 14.73
CA ARG A 11 -13.81 1.50 16.11
C ARG A 11 -15.33 1.49 16.19
N GLU A 12 -16.02 2.10 15.23
CA GLU A 12 -17.49 2.10 15.20
C GLU A 12 -18.02 0.70 14.88
N LEU A 13 -17.49 0.04 13.85
CA LEU A 13 -17.87 -1.33 13.51
C LEU A 13 -17.66 -2.27 14.70
N HIS A 14 -16.49 -2.20 15.34
CA HIS A 14 -16.18 -2.96 16.55
C HIS A 14 -17.17 -2.66 17.69
N SER A 15 -17.50 -1.39 17.94
CA SER A 15 -18.48 -1.00 18.97
C SER A 15 -19.86 -1.60 18.70
N LEU A 16 -20.29 -1.71 17.44
CA LEU A 16 -21.55 -2.36 17.08
C LEU A 16 -21.53 -3.85 17.38
N VAL A 17 -20.42 -4.54 17.12
CA VAL A 17 -20.22 -5.97 17.45
C VAL A 17 -20.26 -6.20 18.97
N VAL A 18 -19.47 -5.44 19.73
CA VAL A 18 -19.40 -5.58 21.18
C VAL A 18 -20.74 -5.31 21.85
N LYS A 19 -21.49 -4.32 21.36
CA LYS A 19 -22.84 -4.00 21.84
C LYS A 19 -23.92 -4.95 21.31
N LYS A 20 -23.53 -5.98 20.55
CA LYS A 20 -24.46 -6.95 19.92
C LYS A 20 -25.56 -6.29 19.06
N LYS A 21 -25.25 -5.13 18.46
CA LYS A 21 -26.15 -4.41 17.56
C LYS A 21 -26.09 -4.97 16.14
N ILE A 22 -24.94 -5.54 15.80
CA ILE A 22 -24.70 -6.26 14.54
C ILE A 22 -23.75 -7.42 14.82
N SER A 23 -23.92 -8.52 14.10
CA SER A 23 -23.07 -9.69 14.24
C SER A 23 -21.90 -9.66 13.25
N PRO A 24 -20.79 -10.38 13.54
CA PRO A 24 -19.73 -10.64 12.57
C PRO A 24 -20.21 -11.21 11.25
N ILE A 25 -21.25 -12.09 11.25
CA ILE A 25 -21.84 -12.63 10.03
C ILE A 25 -22.53 -11.52 9.23
N GLU A 26 -23.34 -10.68 9.87
CA GLU A 26 -24.06 -9.59 9.18
C GLU A 26 -23.09 -8.57 8.57
N ILE A 27 -22.02 -8.17 9.29
CA ILE A 27 -20.99 -7.26 8.73
C ILE A 27 -20.32 -7.93 7.53
N THR A 28 -19.85 -9.17 7.70
CA THR A 28 -19.14 -9.90 6.64
C THR A 28 -20.02 -10.07 5.41
N THR A 29 -21.30 -10.45 5.58
CA THR A 29 -22.26 -10.60 4.48
C THR A 29 -22.49 -9.26 3.76
N THR A 30 -22.69 -8.17 4.52
CA THR A 30 -22.90 -6.84 3.94
C THR A 30 -21.74 -6.41 3.02
N PHE A 31 -20.50 -6.62 3.46
CA PHE A 31 -19.34 -6.27 2.63
C PHE A 31 -19.12 -7.26 1.48
N LEU A 32 -19.38 -8.55 1.65
CA LEU A 32 -19.31 -9.54 0.58
C LEU A 32 -20.31 -9.24 -0.54
N ASP A 33 -21.58 -8.96 -0.20
CA ASP A 33 -22.64 -8.66 -1.17
C ASP A 33 -22.27 -7.41 -1.98
N ARG A 34 -21.85 -6.33 -1.28
CA ARG A 34 -21.41 -5.11 -1.93
C ARG A 34 -20.16 -5.32 -2.81
N LEU A 35 -19.21 -6.12 -2.35
CA LEU A 35 -18.01 -6.43 -3.08
C LEU A 35 -18.32 -7.20 -4.37
N GLU A 36 -19.20 -8.19 -4.33
CA GLU A 36 -19.61 -8.96 -5.51
C GLU A 36 -20.39 -8.10 -6.51
N GLU A 37 -21.24 -7.20 -6.02
CA GLU A 37 -22.00 -6.28 -6.86
C GLU A 37 -21.12 -5.25 -7.57
N LEU A 38 -20.21 -4.61 -6.85
CA LEU A 38 -19.51 -3.42 -7.35
C LEU A 38 -18.07 -3.67 -7.79
N SER A 39 -17.41 -4.75 -7.36
CA SER A 39 -16.03 -5.01 -7.77
C SER A 39 -15.84 -5.12 -9.28
N PRO A 40 -16.80 -5.62 -10.08
CA PRO A 40 -16.67 -5.62 -11.55
C PRO A 40 -16.62 -4.21 -12.15
N VAL A 41 -17.29 -3.23 -11.51
CA VAL A 41 -17.25 -1.82 -11.95
C VAL A 41 -15.84 -1.25 -11.82
N TYR A 42 -15.17 -1.55 -10.70
CA TYR A 42 -13.84 -1.01 -10.38
C TYR A 42 -12.69 -1.93 -10.78
N ASN A 43 -12.97 -3.18 -11.10
CA ASN A 43 -11.95 -4.19 -11.41
C ASN A 43 -10.90 -4.33 -10.29
N SER A 44 -11.36 -4.29 -9.04
CA SER A 44 -10.52 -4.20 -7.84
C SER A 44 -10.25 -5.54 -7.16
N VAL A 45 -10.94 -6.61 -7.57
CA VAL A 45 -10.91 -7.94 -6.92
C VAL A 45 -10.48 -9.02 -7.91
N VAL A 46 -9.62 -9.93 -7.45
CA VAL A 46 -9.19 -11.13 -8.18
C VAL A 46 -10.00 -12.34 -7.76
N THR A 47 -10.15 -12.53 -6.45
CA THR A 47 -10.84 -13.70 -5.88
C THR A 47 -11.68 -13.27 -4.67
N VAL A 48 -12.97 -13.58 -4.70
CA VAL A 48 -13.86 -13.49 -3.53
C VAL A 48 -13.77 -14.80 -2.76
N VAL A 49 -13.69 -14.74 -1.43
CA VAL A 49 -13.53 -15.91 -0.56
C VAL A 49 -14.74 -16.09 0.37
N ARG A 50 -15.95 -15.98 -0.19
CA ARG A 50 -17.24 -15.96 0.53
C ARG A 50 -17.40 -17.09 1.53
N ASP A 51 -17.23 -18.32 1.11
CA ASP A 51 -17.52 -19.49 1.97
C ASP A 51 -16.58 -19.51 3.19
N THR A 52 -15.28 -19.37 2.97
CA THR A 52 -14.27 -19.31 4.04
C THR A 52 -14.52 -18.11 4.98
N ALA A 53 -14.86 -16.96 4.42
CA ALA A 53 -15.14 -15.75 5.20
C ALA A 53 -16.36 -15.92 6.11
N LEU A 54 -17.44 -16.52 5.60
CA LEU A 54 -18.66 -16.79 6.40
C LEU A 54 -18.43 -17.85 7.48
N GLU A 55 -17.59 -18.87 7.21
CA GLU A 55 -17.21 -19.86 8.22
C GLU A 55 -16.41 -19.20 9.36
N GLU A 56 -15.43 -18.35 9.03
CA GLU A 56 -14.69 -17.58 10.05
C GLU A 56 -15.62 -16.64 10.81
N ALA A 57 -16.52 -15.93 10.13
CA ALA A 57 -17.48 -15.01 10.77
C ALA A 57 -18.41 -15.72 11.75
N LYS A 58 -18.88 -16.96 11.45
CA LYS A 58 -19.67 -17.79 12.38
C LYS A 58 -18.91 -18.10 13.66
N VAL A 59 -17.63 -18.41 13.57
CA VAL A 59 -16.80 -18.66 14.77
C VAL A 59 -16.69 -17.41 15.62
N LEU A 60 -16.42 -16.26 14.99
CA LEU A 60 -16.27 -14.97 15.67
C LEU A 60 -17.59 -14.49 16.28
N GLU A 61 -18.72 -14.71 15.64
CA GLU A 61 -20.03 -14.41 16.22
C GLU A 61 -20.29 -15.22 17.50
N LYS A 62 -19.98 -16.53 17.49
CA LYS A 62 -20.12 -17.38 18.67
C LYS A 62 -19.23 -16.88 19.81
N GLU A 63 -17.99 -16.49 19.51
CA GLU A 63 -17.07 -15.89 20.49
C GLU A 63 -17.64 -14.57 21.06
N ALA A 64 -18.12 -13.67 20.18
CA ALA A 64 -18.71 -12.39 20.61
C ALA A 64 -19.96 -12.58 21.49
N LEU A 65 -20.82 -13.54 21.19
CA LEU A 65 -21.99 -13.88 22.01
C LEU A 65 -21.59 -14.36 23.40
N GLN A 66 -20.44 -15.06 23.53
CA GLN A 66 -19.86 -15.53 24.79
C GLN A 66 -19.05 -14.44 25.53
N GLY A 67 -18.92 -13.23 24.96
CA GLY A 67 -18.12 -12.15 25.52
C GLY A 67 -16.61 -12.26 25.25
N SER A 68 -16.19 -13.20 24.42
CA SER A 68 -14.78 -13.40 24.03
C SER A 68 -14.47 -12.58 22.78
N ILE A 69 -13.88 -11.40 22.97
CA ILE A 69 -13.48 -10.47 21.89
C ILE A 69 -11.96 -10.49 21.74
N ARG A 70 -11.46 -10.76 20.52
CA ARG A 70 -10.02 -10.88 20.22
C ARG A 70 -9.29 -9.52 20.10
N GLY A 71 -10.02 -8.40 20.07
CA GLY A 71 -9.51 -7.04 19.93
C GLY A 71 -10.34 -6.21 18.96
N LEU A 72 -9.84 -5.03 18.56
CA LEU A 72 -10.56 -4.08 17.72
C LEU A 72 -10.90 -4.63 16.31
N LEU A 73 -10.18 -5.63 15.83
CA LEU A 73 -10.41 -6.23 14.52
C LEU A 73 -11.39 -7.43 14.54
N HIS A 74 -11.95 -7.78 15.71
CA HIS A 74 -12.85 -8.93 15.85
C HIS A 74 -14.13 -8.77 15.00
N GLY A 75 -14.27 -9.63 13.99
CA GLY A 75 -15.40 -9.61 13.05
C GLY A 75 -15.29 -8.54 11.95
N ILE A 76 -14.16 -7.85 11.81
CA ILE A 76 -13.98 -6.81 10.79
C ILE A 76 -13.47 -7.44 9.50
N PRO A 77 -14.20 -7.29 8.36
CA PRO A 77 -13.77 -7.81 7.09
C PRO A 77 -12.64 -6.98 6.46
N TYR A 78 -11.77 -7.62 5.66
CA TYR A 78 -10.70 -6.93 4.94
C TYR A 78 -10.35 -7.61 3.63
N GLY A 79 -9.63 -6.86 2.77
CA GLY A 79 -9.05 -7.39 1.55
C GLY A 79 -7.53 -7.46 1.61
N ALA A 80 -6.93 -8.43 0.92
CA ALA A 80 -5.49 -8.61 0.87
C ALA A 80 -4.97 -8.53 -0.56
N LYS A 81 -3.95 -7.69 -0.81
CA LYS A 81 -3.25 -7.65 -2.09
C LYS A 81 -2.84 -9.05 -2.53
N ASP A 82 -3.05 -9.37 -3.79
CA ASP A 82 -2.92 -10.74 -4.31
C ASP A 82 -1.48 -11.25 -4.48
N LEU A 83 -0.52 -10.64 -3.79
CA LEU A 83 0.83 -11.17 -3.60
C LEU A 83 1.03 -11.87 -2.25
N LEU A 84 0.07 -11.78 -1.33
CA LEU A 84 0.12 -12.39 -0.01
C LEU A 84 -0.42 -13.82 -0.09
N ALA A 85 0.41 -14.80 0.25
CA ALA A 85 0.02 -16.20 0.26
C ALA A 85 -1.13 -16.46 1.23
N THR A 86 -2.10 -17.24 0.78
CA THR A 86 -3.26 -17.68 1.55
C THR A 86 -3.39 -19.20 1.47
N LYS A 87 -3.85 -19.82 2.56
CA LYS A 87 -4.14 -21.25 2.63
C LYS A 87 -5.50 -21.60 2.02
N SER A 88 -5.91 -22.85 2.22
CA SER A 88 -7.27 -23.34 1.96
C SER A 88 -7.69 -23.28 0.49
N GLY A 89 -6.74 -23.48 -0.42
CA GLY A 89 -7.01 -23.50 -1.85
C GLY A 89 -7.35 -22.13 -2.47
N ILE A 90 -7.15 -21.05 -1.74
CA ILE A 90 -7.34 -19.69 -2.27
C ILE A 90 -6.16 -19.32 -3.17
N PRO A 91 -6.39 -18.99 -4.45
CA PRO A 91 -5.32 -18.63 -5.36
C PRO A 91 -4.56 -17.37 -4.92
N THR A 92 -3.27 -17.34 -5.26
CA THR A 92 -2.41 -16.15 -5.11
C THR A 92 -1.63 -15.95 -6.39
N THR A 93 -2.06 -14.99 -7.21
CA THR A 93 -1.71 -14.92 -8.62
C THR A 93 -0.58 -13.96 -8.95
N TRP A 94 -0.21 -13.07 -8.01
CA TRP A 94 0.76 -12.00 -8.24
C TRP A 94 0.37 -11.06 -9.42
N GLY A 95 -0.91 -11.04 -9.81
CA GLY A 95 -1.44 -10.26 -10.92
C GLY A 95 -1.10 -10.82 -12.32
N ALA A 96 -0.47 -11.99 -12.41
CA ALA A 96 0.01 -12.61 -13.64
C ALA A 96 -0.83 -13.82 -14.05
N GLU A 97 -1.22 -13.91 -15.35
CA GLU A 97 -2.08 -14.98 -15.89
C GLU A 97 -1.48 -16.37 -15.69
N CYS A 98 -0.16 -16.55 -15.85
CA CYS A 98 0.51 -17.83 -15.64
C CYS A 98 0.36 -18.39 -14.20
N PHE A 99 0.03 -17.56 -13.25
CA PHE A 99 -0.16 -17.94 -11.84
C PHE A 99 -1.64 -17.93 -11.40
N LYS A 100 -2.58 -17.76 -12.29
CA LYS A 100 -4.01 -17.62 -11.99
C LYS A 100 -4.62 -18.72 -11.11
N LYS A 101 -4.08 -19.94 -11.17
CA LYS A 101 -4.54 -21.10 -10.39
C LYS A 101 -3.57 -21.51 -9.28
N ARG A 102 -2.50 -20.75 -9.05
CA ARG A 102 -1.46 -21.11 -8.09
C ARG A 102 -1.95 -20.94 -6.65
N CYS A 103 -1.91 -22.00 -5.88
CA CYS A 103 -2.21 -22.03 -4.45
C CYS A 103 -0.96 -22.39 -3.65
N PHE A 104 -0.88 -21.85 -2.44
CA PHE A 104 0.17 -22.16 -1.48
C PHE A 104 -0.36 -23.04 -0.35
N ASN A 105 0.51 -23.90 0.22
CA ASN A 105 0.21 -24.70 1.41
C ASN A 105 0.55 -23.98 2.73
N TYR A 106 1.03 -22.74 2.64
CA TYR A 106 1.34 -21.86 3.76
C TYR A 106 0.61 -20.52 3.61
N GLU A 107 0.63 -19.74 4.67
CA GLU A 107 -0.04 -18.44 4.78
C GLU A 107 0.96 -17.35 5.13
N ALA A 108 0.82 -16.18 4.54
CA ALA A 108 1.63 -15.02 4.89
C ALA A 108 1.41 -14.64 6.36
N THR A 109 2.48 -14.30 7.07
CA THR A 109 2.41 -13.95 8.50
C THR A 109 1.43 -12.83 8.79
N VAL A 110 1.33 -11.83 7.91
CA VAL A 110 0.35 -10.75 8.05
C VAL A 110 -1.09 -11.26 8.04
N ILE A 111 -1.41 -12.22 7.18
CA ILE A 111 -2.74 -12.85 7.11
C ILE A 111 -3.02 -13.65 8.39
N SER A 112 -2.06 -14.48 8.83
CA SER A 112 -2.17 -15.25 10.07
C SER A 112 -2.38 -14.35 11.30
N LYS A 113 -1.63 -13.25 11.41
CA LYS A 113 -1.78 -12.29 12.51
C LYS A 113 -3.16 -11.64 12.51
N LEU A 114 -3.67 -11.21 11.36
CA LEU A 114 -5.00 -10.62 11.24
C LEU A 114 -6.09 -11.63 11.64
N ARG A 115 -6.02 -12.87 11.17
CA ARG A 115 -6.95 -13.94 11.53
C ARG A 115 -6.94 -14.22 13.04
N LEU A 116 -5.76 -14.25 13.67
CA LEU A 116 -5.65 -14.42 15.13
C LEU A 116 -6.31 -13.26 15.90
N ARG A 117 -6.36 -12.08 15.34
CA ARG A 117 -7.04 -10.90 15.88
C ARG A 117 -8.52 -10.81 15.53
N GLY A 118 -9.03 -11.80 14.79
CA GLY A 118 -10.44 -11.90 14.42
C GLY A 118 -10.84 -11.05 13.21
N ALA A 119 -9.90 -10.56 12.41
CA ALA A 119 -10.21 -9.97 11.12
C ALA A 119 -10.58 -11.06 10.10
N VAL A 120 -11.56 -10.80 9.24
CA VAL A 120 -12.10 -11.76 8.27
C VAL A 120 -11.62 -11.41 6.86
N LEU A 121 -10.83 -12.30 6.25
CA LEU A 121 -10.44 -12.11 4.84
C LEU A 121 -11.62 -12.38 3.93
N ILE A 122 -12.05 -11.37 3.14
CA ILE A 122 -13.17 -11.52 2.21
C ILE A 122 -12.77 -11.53 0.73
N ALA A 123 -11.58 -11.00 0.40
CA ALA A 123 -11.11 -10.95 -0.99
C ALA A 123 -9.59 -10.89 -1.13
N LYS A 124 -9.10 -11.46 -2.25
CA LYS A 124 -7.79 -11.16 -2.82
C LYS A 124 -7.96 -10.01 -3.81
N LEU A 125 -7.18 -8.95 -3.64
CA LEU A 125 -7.35 -7.68 -4.35
C LEU A 125 -6.38 -7.53 -5.51
N ALA A 126 -6.86 -6.94 -6.60
CA ALA A 126 -6.13 -6.71 -7.83
C ALA A 126 -4.81 -5.94 -7.59
N MET A 127 -3.83 -6.25 -8.39
CA MET A 127 -2.52 -5.64 -8.33
C MET A 127 -1.87 -5.58 -9.72
N ILE A 128 -0.91 -4.69 -9.87
CA ILE A 128 -0.03 -4.71 -11.04
C ILE A 128 0.78 -6.03 -11.00
N GLU A 129 0.85 -6.69 -12.15
CA GLU A 129 1.55 -7.96 -12.32
C GLU A 129 2.99 -7.88 -11.77
N LEU A 130 3.37 -8.90 -10.99
CA LEU A 130 4.65 -8.98 -10.29
C LEU A 130 5.02 -7.69 -9.52
N ALA A 131 3.99 -6.98 -9.01
CA ALA A 131 4.09 -5.70 -8.29
C ALA A 131 4.79 -4.58 -9.08
N GLY A 132 4.82 -4.69 -10.42
CA GLY A 132 5.54 -3.78 -11.31
C GLY A 132 7.02 -4.07 -11.42
N GLY A 133 7.45 -5.25 -10.93
CA GLY A 133 8.83 -5.69 -10.97
C GLY A 133 9.39 -5.79 -12.38
N MET A 134 8.57 -5.83 -13.42
CA MET A 134 9.00 -5.97 -14.80
C MET A 134 9.09 -4.63 -15.56
N GLY A 135 8.55 -3.54 -15.03
CA GLY A 135 8.82 -2.17 -15.54
C GLY A 135 7.67 -1.50 -16.26
N TYR A 136 6.45 -1.88 -15.98
CA TYR A 136 5.22 -1.33 -16.58
C TYR A 136 5.17 0.20 -16.62
N TYR A 137 4.47 0.73 -17.66
CA TYR A 137 4.26 2.16 -17.87
C TYR A 137 2.78 2.55 -17.94
N GLN A 138 1.88 1.58 -17.91
CA GLN A 138 0.45 1.76 -18.13
C GLN A 138 -0.38 1.01 -17.09
N PRO A 139 -1.62 1.46 -16.81
CA PRO A 139 -2.52 0.80 -15.87
C PRO A 139 -2.89 -0.65 -16.25
N ASN A 140 -2.91 -0.98 -17.54
CA ASN A 140 -3.23 -2.34 -18.03
C ASN A 140 -2.00 -3.27 -17.97
N ALA A 141 -1.51 -3.48 -16.78
CA ALA A 141 -0.41 -4.40 -16.44
C ALA A 141 -0.87 -5.40 -15.39
N SER A 142 -1.95 -6.12 -15.69
CA SER A 142 -2.54 -7.16 -14.84
C SER A 142 -3.43 -8.05 -15.69
N PHE A 143 -3.44 -9.35 -15.43
CA PHE A 143 -4.33 -10.26 -16.16
C PHE A 143 -5.82 -9.98 -15.95
N THR A 144 -6.18 -9.28 -14.88
CA THR A 144 -7.55 -8.82 -14.64
C THR A 144 -7.88 -7.54 -15.40
N GLY A 145 -6.91 -6.93 -16.09
CA GLY A 145 -7.04 -5.61 -16.67
C GLY A 145 -6.83 -4.47 -15.68
N PRO A 146 -6.98 -3.20 -16.12
CA PRO A 146 -6.68 -2.04 -15.29
C PRO A 146 -7.69 -1.87 -14.16
N CYS A 147 -7.20 -1.66 -12.94
CA CYS A 147 -8.02 -1.34 -11.79
C CYS A 147 -8.42 0.14 -11.81
N LYS A 148 -9.70 0.43 -11.67
CA LYS A 148 -10.31 1.75 -11.84
C LYS A 148 -10.36 2.52 -10.53
N ASN A 149 -10.31 3.85 -10.68
CA ASN A 149 -10.41 4.78 -9.58
C ASN A 149 -11.87 4.93 -9.11
N PRO A 150 -12.17 4.88 -7.79
CA PRO A 150 -13.54 5.00 -7.30
C PRO A 150 -14.17 6.39 -7.49
N TRP A 151 -13.37 7.43 -7.69
CA TRP A 151 -13.85 8.80 -7.94
C TRP A 151 -14.15 9.06 -9.42
N ASN A 152 -13.44 8.36 -10.32
CA ASN A 152 -13.65 8.44 -11.75
C ASN A 152 -13.15 7.14 -12.40
N ILE A 153 -14.04 6.34 -12.95
CA ILE A 153 -13.71 5.04 -13.56
C ILE A 153 -12.85 5.13 -14.83
N GLU A 154 -12.73 6.32 -15.42
CA GLU A 154 -11.80 6.58 -16.53
C GLU A 154 -10.38 6.96 -16.05
N ALA A 155 -10.18 7.03 -14.73
CA ALA A 155 -8.89 7.25 -14.12
C ALA A 155 -8.34 5.97 -13.46
N TRP A 156 -7.02 5.89 -13.34
CA TRP A 156 -6.33 4.78 -12.73
C TRP A 156 -6.32 4.87 -11.19
N SER A 157 -6.53 3.75 -10.51
CA SER A 157 -6.48 3.67 -9.05
C SER A 157 -5.07 3.80 -8.44
N GLY A 158 -4.02 3.89 -9.28
CA GLY A 158 -2.64 3.80 -8.81
C GLY A 158 -2.17 2.35 -8.67
N GLY A 159 -0.91 2.18 -8.31
CA GLY A 159 -0.31 0.85 -8.18
C GLY A 159 1.01 0.84 -7.40
N SER A 160 1.47 -0.36 -7.07
CA SER A 160 0.98 -1.69 -7.51
C SER A 160 -0.12 -2.29 -6.64
N SER A 161 -0.50 -1.73 -5.47
CA SER A 161 -1.65 -2.16 -4.65
C SER A 161 -2.95 -1.53 -5.17
N SER A 162 -3.23 -1.68 -6.47
CA SER A 162 -4.31 -1.00 -7.18
C SER A 162 -5.69 -1.34 -6.62
N GLY A 163 -5.99 -2.63 -6.43
CA GLY A 163 -7.23 -3.09 -5.83
C GLY A 163 -7.37 -2.72 -4.35
N SER A 164 -6.25 -2.65 -3.60
CA SER A 164 -6.29 -2.26 -2.19
C SER A 164 -6.78 -0.81 -2.01
N GLY A 165 -6.24 0.14 -2.80
CA GLY A 165 -6.72 1.52 -2.77
C GLY A 165 -8.15 1.67 -3.29
N SER A 166 -8.44 1.04 -4.44
CA SER A 166 -9.77 1.11 -5.06
C SER A 166 -10.87 0.51 -4.19
N ALA A 167 -10.64 -0.67 -3.61
CA ALA A 167 -11.65 -1.34 -2.78
C ALA A 167 -11.97 -0.57 -1.50
N VAL A 168 -10.97 0.04 -0.85
CA VAL A 168 -11.21 0.90 0.33
C VAL A 168 -11.95 2.17 -0.08
N GLY A 169 -11.50 2.86 -1.14
CA GLY A 169 -12.13 4.09 -1.61
C GLY A 169 -13.57 3.91 -2.09
N ALA A 170 -13.89 2.76 -2.67
CA ALA A 170 -15.24 2.39 -3.08
C ALA A 170 -16.10 1.84 -1.93
N GLY A 171 -15.57 1.72 -0.71
CA GLY A 171 -16.29 1.14 0.43
C GLY A 171 -16.60 -0.34 0.27
N LEU A 172 -15.77 -1.09 -0.44
CA LEU A 172 -15.93 -2.55 -0.61
C LEU A 172 -15.32 -3.33 0.56
N VAL A 173 -14.40 -2.72 1.26
CA VAL A 173 -13.77 -3.23 2.48
C VAL A 173 -13.46 -2.08 3.44
N PRO A 174 -13.54 -2.26 4.76
CA PRO A 174 -13.15 -1.25 5.74
C PRO A 174 -11.65 -0.93 5.68
N PHE A 175 -10.81 -1.93 5.45
CA PHE A 175 -9.37 -1.78 5.24
C PHE A 175 -8.82 -2.84 4.30
N ALA A 176 -7.66 -2.59 3.77
CA ALA A 176 -6.94 -3.53 2.92
C ALA A 176 -5.45 -3.59 3.30
N ILE A 177 -4.81 -4.72 3.00
CA ILE A 177 -3.36 -4.87 3.09
C ILE A 177 -2.75 -4.71 1.71
N GLY A 178 -1.78 -3.81 1.61
CA GLY A 178 -0.94 -3.58 0.44
C GLY A 178 0.53 -3.88 0.70
N SER A 179 1.35 -3.66 -0.31
CA SER A 179 2.82 -3.69 -0.19
C SER A 179 3.43 -2.51 -0.93
N GLU A 180 4.61 -2.09 -0.48
CA GLU A 180 5.36 -1.04 -1.13
C GLU A 180 6.85 -1.35 -1.21
N THR A 181 7.35 -1.34 -2.44
CA THR A 181 8.78 -1.25 -2.74
C THR A 181 9.14 0.22 -2.94
N TRP A 182 8.38 0.90 -3.83
CA TRP A 182 8.49 2.33 -4.11
C TRP A 182 7.15 2.89 -4.57
N GLY A 183 6.39 3.48 -3.65
CA GLY A 183 5.11 4.13 -3.91
C GLY A 183 3.88 3.23 -3.98
N SER A 184 4.01 1.90 -3.84
CA SER A 184 2.91 0.96 -4.11
C SER A 184 1.82 0.86 -3.03
N ILE A 185 1.93 1.60 -1.92
CA ILE A 185 0.86 1.88 -0.94
C ILE A 185 0.42 3.33 -1.08
N LEU A 186 1.40 4.24 -1.09
CA LEU A 186 1.12 5.68 -1.06
C LEU A 186 0.49 6.18 -2.37
N SER A 187 0.89 5.63 -3.54
CA SER A 187 0.31 6.00 -4.83
C SER A 187 -1.18 5.63 -4.94
N PRO A 188 -1.62 4.37 -4.66
CA PRO A 188 -3.04 4.07 -4.65
C PRO A 188 -3.80 4.81 -3.54
N ALA A 189 -3.19 5.12 -2.40
CA ALA A 189 -3.82 5.95 -1.37
C ALA A 189 -4.11 7.37 -1.89
N ASN A 190 -3.11 8.02 -2.51
CA ASN A 190 -3.27 9.33 -3.15
C ASN A 190 -4.38 9.31 -4.21
N ASN A 191 -4.31 8.35 -5.13
CA ASN A 191 -5.22 8.32 -6.27
C ASN A 191 -6.66 8.01 -5.88
N CYS A 192 -6.87 7.14 -4.89
CA CYS A 192 -8.20 6.73 -4.45
C CYS A 192 -8.77 7.57 -3.30
N GLY A 193 -8.03 8.59 -2.81
CA GLY A 193 -8.48 9.44 -1.73
C GLY A 193 -8.69 8.72 -0.40
N VAL A 194 -7.79 7.79 -0.09
CA VAL A 194 -7.79 7.02 1.17
C VAL A 194 -6.48 7.23 1.93
N THR A 195 -6.44 6.77 3.16
CA THR A 195 -5.19 6.76 3.94
C THR A 195 -4.39 5.48 3.62
N GLY A 196 -3.11 5.64 3.32
CA GLY A 196 -2.19 4.52 3.15
C GLY A 196 -0.97 4.69 4.04
N LEU A 197 -0.59 3.65 4.77
CA LEU A 197 0.54 3.68 5.69
C LEU A 197 1.61 2.68 5.23
N ARG A 198 2.76 3.20 4.80
CA ARG A 198 3.99 2.45 4.59
C ARG A 198 4.76 2.41 5.91
N PRO A 199 4.92 1.25 6.58
CA PRO A 199 5.67 1.20 7.83
C PRO A 199 7.19 1.27 7.59
N THR A 200 7.95 1.45 8.66
CA THR A 200 9.41 1.27 8.67
C THR A 200 9.78 -0.11 8.12
N PHE A 201 10.85 -0.18 7.33
CA PHE A 201 11.39 -1.46 6.85
C PHE A 201 11.65 -2.42 8.02
N GLY A 202 11.18 -3.66 7.89
CA GLY A 202 11.28 -4.68 8.93
C GLY A 202 10.25 -4.56 10.07
N ARG A 203 9.36 -3.57 10.07
CA ARG A 203 8.29 -3.43 11.08
C ARG A 203 7.23 -4.53 10.98
N VAL A 204 6.91 -4.95 9.75
CA VAL A 204 5.96 -6.02 9.43
C VAL A 204 6.69 -7.12 8.69
N SER A 205 6.46 -8.37 9.09
CA SER A 205 7.02 -9.54 8.42
C SER A 205 6.56 -9.62 6.96
N ARG A 206 7.48 -9.98 6.08
CA ARG A 206 7.26 -10.22 4.66
C ARG A 206 7.16 -11.71 4.31
N PHE A 207 7.25 -12.61 5.30
CA PHE A 207 7.09 -14.04 5.06
C PHE A 207 5.75 -14.33 4.40
N GLY A 208 5.79 -15.12 3.33
CA GLY A 208 4.63 -15.46 2.52
C GLY A 208 4.15 -14.36 1.57
N SER A 209 4.87 -13.25 1.47
CA SER A 209 4.67 -12.24 0.42
C SER A 209 5.58 -12.50 -0.76
N MET A 210 5.09 -12.29 -1.99
CA MET A 210 5.97 -12.23 -3.16
C MET A 210 6.99 -11.11 -2.96
N PRO A 211 8.28 -11.39 -3.01
CA PRO A 211 9.30 -10.35 -2.98
C PRO A 211 9.37 -9.62 -4.33
N LEU A 212 9.70 -8.32 -4.29
CA LEU A 212 10.11 -7.54 -5.45
C LEU A 212 11.53 -6.99 -5.26
N SER A 213 11.85 -6.55 -4.05
CA SER A 213 13.18 -6.07 -3.67
C SER A 213 13.38 -6.32 -2.17
N TRP A 214 14.29 -7.23 -1.81
CA TRP A 214 14.52 -7.63 -0.42
C TRP A 214 14.87 -6.48 0.51
N SER A 215 15.58 -5.47 0.01
CA SER A 215 16.03 -4.35 0.82
C SER A 215 15.07 -3.16 0.82
N LEU A 216 13.98 -3.21 0.04
CA LEU A 216 13.03 -2.11 -0.10
C LEU A 216 11.56 -2.48 0.24
N ASP A 217 11.16 -3.75 0.19
CA ASP A 217 9.77 -4.16 0.36
C ASP A 217 9.25 -3.97 1.79
N LYS A 218 8.04 -3.45 1.90
CA LYS A 218 7.27 -3.27 3.13
C LYS A 218 5.81 -3.65 2.89
N ILE A 219 5.15 -4.17 3.93
CA ILE A 219 3.72 -4.49 3.93
C ILE A 219 3.02 -3.52 4.88
N GLY A 220 1.89 -2.95 4.46
CA GLY A 220 1.16 -2.01 5.28
C GLY A 220 -0.30 -1.85 4.88
N PRO A 221 -1.11 -1.19 5.73
CA PRO A 221 -2.53 -1.00 5.53
C PRO A 221 -2.87 0.18 4.62
N LEU A 222 -4.03 0.05 3.96
CA LEU A 222 -4.81 1.14 3.39
C LEU A 222 -6.19 1.11 4.07
N ALA A 223 -6.69 2.26 4.50
CA ALA A 223 -7.95 2.39 5.21
C ALA A 223 -8.56 3.79 4.98
N LEU A 224 -9.74 4.05 5.55
CA LEU A 224 -10.39 5.36 5.43
C LEU A 224 -9.71 6.44 6.27
N SER A 225 -9.05 6.04 7.36
CA SER A 225 -8.43 6.98 8.31
C SER A 225 -7.04 6.52 8.76
N SER A 226 -6.26 7.48 9.29
CA SER A 226 -4.98 7.19 9.94
C SER A 226 -5.16 6.38 11.24
N ASP A 227 -6.28 6.55 11.94
CA ASP A 227 -6.63 5.77 13.12
C ASP A 227 -6.78 4.28 12.76
N ASP A 228 -7.56 3.99 11.71
CA ASP A 228 -7.72 2.61 11.22
C ASP A 228 -6.39 2.00 10.77
N CYS A 229 -5.56 2.76 10.06
CA CYS A 229 -4.22 2.32 9.68
C CYS A 229 -3.33 2.01 10.90
N GLY A 230 -3.39 2.83 11.94
CA GLY A 230 -2.67 2.63 13.19
C GLY A 230 -3.11 1.36 13.92
N ILE A 231 -4.41 1.13 14.04
CA ILE A 231 -5.00 -0.08 14.60
C ILE A 231 -4.52 -1.32 13.84
N VAL A 232 -4.59 -1.30 12.51
CA VAL A 232 -4.15 -2.44 11.69
C VAL A 232 -2.65 -2.67 11.84
N LEU A 233 -1.82 -1.62 11.77
CA LEU A 233 -0.36 -1.74 11.93
C LEU A 233 0.03 -2.36 13.28
N GLU A 234 -0.61 -1.97 14.38
CA GLU A 234 -0.36 -2.56 15.69
C GLU A 234 -0.55 -4.09 15.67
N ASN A 235 -1.58 -4.56 14.99
CA ASN A 235 -1.93 -5.97 14.96
C ASN A 235 -1.07 -6.82 14.00
N ILE A 236 -0.42 -6.21 13.00
CA ILE A 236 0.43 -6.94 12.03
C ILE A 236 1.94 -6.80 12.29
N SER A 237 2.36 -5.86 13.14
CA SER A 237 3.77 -5.57 13.41
C SER A 237 4.45 -6.62 14.31
N GLY A 238 5.79 -6.56 14.36
CA GLY A 238 6.65 -7.31 15.29
C GLY A 238 7.41 -8.46 14.63
N LYS A 239 8.34 -9.05 15.41
CA LYS A 239 9.27 -10.10 14.96
C LYS A 239 8.55 -11.34 14.45
N ASP A 240 9.14 -11.93 13.41
CA ASP A 240 8.77 -13.19 12.83
C ASP A 240 10.04 -14.05 12.62
N PRO A 241 10.10 -15.27 13.16
CA PRO A 241 11.25 -16.14 12.95
C PRO A 241 11.44 -16.59 11.50
N ASN A 242 10.42 -16.45 10.64
CA ASN A 242 10.49 -16.79 9.22
C ASN A 242 10.93 -15.59 8.33
N ASP A 243 11.14 -14.41 8.92
CA ASP A 243 11.65 -13.23 8.22
C ASP A 243 12.75 -12.56 9.04
N ASP A 244 14.02 -12.84 8.70
CA ASP A 244 15.19 -12.30 9.38
C ASP A 244 15.25 -10.78 9.37
N SER A 245 14.63 -10.12 8.39
CA SER A 245 14.57 -8.66 8.31
C SER A 245 13.60 -8.05 9.32
N SER A 246 12.68 -8.86 9.88
CA SER A 246 11.70 -8.38 10.85
C SER A 246 12.34 -8.00 12.18
N GLN A 247 11.93 -6.86 12.74
CA GLN A 247 12.52 -6.27 13.94
C GLN A 247 11.72 -6.62 15.19
N ASN A 248 12.41 -6.74 16.33
CA ASN A 248 11.78 -7.07 17.62
C ASN A 248 11.30 -5.80 18.37
N GLU A 249 10.84 -4.80 17.64
CA GLU A 249 10.28 -3.60 18.23
C GLU A 249 8.77 -3.68 18.28
N ILE A 250 8.21 -3.48 19.47
CA ILE A 250 6.76 -3.44 19.67
C ILE A 250 6.24 -2.09 19.20
N PHE A 251 5.32 -2.10 18.25
CA PHE A 251 4.54 -0.93 17.89
C PHE A 251 3.26 -0.94 18.72
N LYS A 252 3.08 0.09 19.54
CA LYS A 252 1.83 0.36 20.27
C LYS A 252 1.20 1.60 19.68
N TYR A 253 -0.03 1.46 19.22
CA TYR A 253 -0.78 2.58 18.69
C TYR A 253 -1.52 3.30 19.82
N SER A 254 -1.43 4.62 19.84
CA SER A 254 -2.15 5.48 20.77
C SER A 254 -3.06 6.42 19.99
N ASP A 255 -4.31 6.55 20.41
CA ASP A 255 -5.29 7.48 19.87
C ASP A 255 -5.23 8.88 20.54
N HIS A 256 -4.27 9.10 21.42
CA HIS A 256 -4.00 10.38 22.08
C HIS A 256 -2.67 10.99 21.57
N PRO A 257 -2.67 11.56 20.33
CA PRO A 257 -1.46 12.12 19.77
C PRO A 257 -1.03 13.40 20.50
N SER A 258 0.27 13.66 20.56
CA SER A 258 0.79 14.98 20.84
C SER A 258 0.48 15.90 19.64
N ILE A 259 -0.18 17.03 19.89
CA ILE A 259 -0.51 18.03 18.86
C ILE A 259 0.52 19.17 18.80
N LYS A 260 1.71 18.95 19.34
CA LYS A 260 2.82 19.92 19.26
C LYS A 260 4.03 19.21 18.70
N GLY A 261 4.70 19.85 17.76
CA GLY A 261 5.89 19.28 17.15
C GLY A 261 6.47 20.21 16.07
N LYS A 262 7.56 19.77 15.50
CA LYS A 262 8.29 20.47 14.44
C LYS A 262 8.27 19.66 13.17
N LEU A 263 7.74 20.26 12.09
CA LEU A 263 7.65 19.59 10.79
C LEU A 263 8.61 20.23 9.79
N ALA A 264 9.19 19.43 8.91
CA ALA A 264 10.03 19.92 7.82
C ALA A 264 9.31 19.79 6.47
N VAL A 265 9.56 20.75 5.58
CA VAL A 265 9.16 20.71 4.16
C VAL A 265 10.41 20.68 3.30
N ILE A 266 10.54 19.67 2.44
CA ILE A 266 11.59 19.66 1.41
C ILE A 266 11.09 20.49 0.22
N THR A 267 11.65 21.68 0.03
CA THR A 267 11.19 22.66 -0.97
C THR A 267 11.16 22.09 -2.39
N GLU A 268 12.17 21.29 -2.74
CA GLU A 268 12.29 20.67 -4.07
C GLU A 268 11.13 19.70 -4.37
N ALA A 269 10.61 19.00 -3.36
CA ALA A 269 9.51 18.05 -3.52
C ALA A 269 8.18 18.72 -3.91
N VAL A 270 8.00 19.99 -3.53
CA VAL A 270 6.76 20.74 -3.82
C VAL A 270 6.80 21.36 -5.21
N LYS A 271 7.96 21.88 -5.64
CA LYS A 271 8.11 22.61 -6.92
C LYS A 271 7.80 21.77 -8.16
N GLU A 272 8.02 20.45 -8.06
CA GLU A 272 7.83 19.52 -9.18
C GLU A 272 6.38 19.04 -9.31
N ALA A 273 5.51 19.39 -8.36
CA ALA A 273 4.10 18.98 -8.38
C ALA A 273 3.24 19.84 -9.33
N ASP A 274 2.13 19.28 -9.80
CA ASP A 274 1.14 19.98 -10.57
C ASP A 274 0.47 21.10 -9.76
N THR A 275 -0.07 22.10 -10.45
CA THR A 275 -0.62 23.32 -9.84
C THR A 275 -1.70 23.02 -8.79
N ASP A 276 -2.63 22.11 -9.08
CA ASP A 276 -3.69 21.72 -8.12
C ASP A 276 -3.10 21.02 -6.88
N VAL A 277 -2.07 20.18 -7.06
CA VAL A 277 -1.37 19.51 -5.96
C VAL A 277 -0.63 20.53 -5.09
N GLN A 278 0.08 21.48 -5.72
CA GLN A 278 0.74 22.55 -4.98
C GLN A 278 -0.26 23.39 -4.17
N LYS A 279 -1.40 23.75 -4.77
CA LYS A 279 -2.46 24.49 -4.09
C LYS A 279 -2.97 23.75 -2.86
N ASN A 280 -3.36 22.48 -3.01
CA ASN A 280 -3.86 21.66 -1.92
C ASN A 280 -2.80 21.44 -0.82
N PHE A 281 -1.52 21.34 -1.21
CA PHE A 281 -0.43 21.26 -0.26
C PHE A 281 -0.26 22.56 0.55
N ILE A 282 -0.31 23.73 -0.09
CA ILE A 282 -0.24 25.05 0.57
C ILE A 282 -1.40 25.23 1.55
N GLU A 283 -2.61 24.82 1.18
CA GLU A 283 -3.78 24.83 2.06
C GLU A 283 -3.56 23.92 3.29
N SER A 284 -2.99 22.72 3.07
CA SER A 284 -2.62 21.80 4.17
C SER A 284 -1.61 22.42 5.12
N ILE A 285 -0.56 23.09 4.59
CA ILE A 285 0.44 23.81 5.39
C ILE A 285 -0.23 24.90 6.25
N SER A 286 -1.20 25.64 5.69
CA SER A 286 -1.90 26.69 6.42
C SER A 286 -2.66 26.14 7.63
N VAL A 287 -3.27 24.97 7.49
CA VAL A 287 -3.93 24.26 8.60
C VAL A 287 -2.92 23.74 9.62
N LEU A 288 -1.85 23.08 9.17
CA LEU A 288 -0.85 22.49 10.05
C LEU A 288 -0.09 23.53 10.89
N LYS A 289 0.15 24.72 10.35
CA LYS A 289 0.79 25.85 11.07
C LYS A 289 0.02 26.29 12.32
N THR A 290 -1.25 25.91 12.47
CA THR A 290 -2.01 26.21 13.69
C THR A 290 -1.59 25.35 14.88
N TRP A 291 -0.93 24.23 14.64
CA TRP A 291 -0.53 23.26 15.67
C TRP A 291 0.96 22.94 15.70
N PHE A 292 1.68 23.14 14.58
CA PHE A 292 3.07 22.72 14.40
C PHE A 292 3.94 23.87 13.92
N ASP A 293 5.20 23.88 14.38
CA ASP A 293 6.24 24.70 13.78
C ASP A 293 6.69 24.06 12.47
N ILE A 294 6.61 24.78 11.35
CA ILE A 294 6.94 24.27 10.03
C ILE A 294 8.16 25.02 9.48
N GLU A 295 9.20 24.28 9.13
CA GLU A 295 10.45 24.81 8.59
C GLU A 295 10.71 24.23 7.19
N GLU A 296 11.11 25.09 6.26
CA GLU A 296 11.61 24.64 4.96
C GLU A 296 13.07 24.21 5.09
N ILE A 297 13.37 23.01 4.58
CA ILE A 297 14.72 22.45 4.61
C ILE A 297 15.20 22.13 3.21
N LYS A 298 16.54 22.15 3.06
CA LYS A 298 17.22 21.61 1.89
C LYS A 298 17.94 20.33 2.28
N ILE A 299 17.91 19.37 1.40
CA ILE A 299 18.67 18.12 1.54
C ILE A 299 19.87 18.12 0.60
N PRO A 300 20.96 17.41 0.92
CA PRO A 300 22.11 17.28 0.04
C PRO A 300 21.74 16.71 -1.33
N GLU A 301 22.42 17.14 -2.37
CA GLU A 301 22.23 16.60 -3.71
C GLU A 301 22.86 15.21 -3.82
N PHE A 302 22.01 14.21 -4.11
CA PHE A 302 22.40 12.84 -4.40
C PHE A 302 21.54 12.28 -5.52
N PRO A 303 22.00 11.26 -6.25
CA PRO A 303 21.18 10.55 -7.23
C PRO A 303 20.20 9.59 -6.53
N TYR A 304 19.23 10.14 -5.78
CA TYR A 304 18.27 9.38 -4.97
C TYR A 304 17.46 8.39 -5.80
N HIS A 305 16.92 8.88 -6.91
CA HIS A 305 16.07 8.12 -7.81
C HIS A 305 16.84 7.00 -8.50
N GLU A 306 18.01 7.32 -9.06
CA GLU A 306 18.85 6.36 -9.77
C GLU A 306 19.38 5.28 -8.81
N THR A 307 19.77 5.68 -7.59
CA THR A 307 20.24 4.74 -6.55
C THR A 307 19.15 3.76 -6.17
N THR A 308 17.95 4.26 -5.88
CA THR A 308 16.79 3.42 -5.54
C THR A 308 16.45 2.48 -6.70
N ARG A 309 16.44 3.00 -7.93
CA ARG A 309 16.14 2.25 -9.14
C ARG A 309 17.14 1.12 -9.40
N ILE A 310 18.44 1.37 -9.30
CA ILE A 310 19.45 0.33 -9.50
C ILE A 310 19.30 -0.77 -8.46
N ILE A 311 19.08 -0.45 -7.19
CA ILE A 311 18.87 -1.45 -6.14
C ILE A 311 17.62 -2.28 -6.46
N MET A 312 16.50 -1.64 -6.74
CA MET A 312 15.25 -2.32 -7.04
C MET A 312 15.35 -3.22 -8.26
N LEU A 313 15.95 -2.74 -9.35
CA LEU A 313 16.07 -3.52 -10.59
C LEU A 313 17.03 -4.70 -10.46
N SER A 314 18.15 -4.53 -9.75
CA SER A 314 19.11 -5.61 -9.52
C SER A 314 18.50 -6.72 -8.65
N GLU A 315 17.82 -6.34 -7.57
CA GLU A 315 17.18 -7.30 -6.67
C GLU A 315 16.01 -8.00 -7.36
N SER A 316 15.19 -7.28 -8.15
CA SER A 316 14.11 -7.91 -8.92
C SER A 316 14.61 -8.85 -10.02
N ALA A 317 15.75 -8.55 -10.64
CA ALA A 317 16.37 -9.45 -11.62
C ALA A 317 16.73 -10.80 -10.98
N SER A 318 17.33 -10.76 -9.78
CA SER A 318 17.66 -11.98 -9.04
C SER A 318 16.41 -12.74 -8.55
N ILE A 319 15.37 -12.02 -8.07
CA ILE A 319 14.14 -12.64 -7.58
C ILE A 319 13.37 -13.36 -8.69
N PHE A 320 13.33 -12.77 -9.89
CA PHE A 320 12.58 -13.29 -11.03
C PHE A 320 13.47 -13.95 -12.10
N GLU A 321 14.67 -14.43 -11.72
CA GLU A 321 15.60 -15.10 -12.62
C GLU A 321 14.95 -16.33 -13.26
N ASP A 322 14.49 -17.29 -12.46
CA ASP A 322 13.81 -18.50 -12.95
C ASP A 322 12.58 -18.17 -13.81
N PHE A 323 11.79 -17.15 -13.41
CA PHE A 323 10.63 -16.70 -14.17
C PHE A 323 11.03 -16.21 -15.57
N THR A 324 12.13 -15.49 -15.66
CA THR A 324 12.66 -14.93 -16.91
C THR A 324 13.28 -16.03 -17.78
N GLU A 325 14.10 -16.90 -17.20
CA GLU A 325 14.77 -18.00 -17.91
C GLU A 325 13.81 -19.05 -18.47
N GLN A 326 12.68 -19.28 -17.77
CA GLN A 326 11.59 -20.15 -18.24
C GLN A 326 10.72 -19.48 -19.34
N GLY A 327 11.00 -18.25 -19.73
CA GLY A 327 10.22 -17.52 -20.75
C GLY A 327 8.83 -17.09 -20.27
N LEU A 328 8.53 -17.18 -18.98
CA LEU A 328 7.21 -16.82 -18.43
C LEU A 328 6.90 -15.31 -18.55
N ALA A 329 7.92 -14.47 -18.75
CA ALA A 329 7.76 -13.05 -19.02
C ALA A 329 6.89 -12.79 -20.26
N ASP A 330 6.92 -13.65 -21.26
CA ASP A 330 6.11 -13.54 -22.49
C ASP A 330 4.60 -13.68 -22.23
N THR A 331 4.21 -14.24 -21.08
CA THR A 331 2.82 -14.42 -20.67
C THR A 331 2.24 -13.18 -19.97
N LEU A 332 3.08 -12.17 -19.66
CA LEU A 332 2.64 -10.95 -18.98
C LEU A 332 1.78 -10.08 -19.88
N THR A 333 0.93 -9.26 -19.28
CA THR A 333 -0.06 -8.44 -19.99
C THR A 333 0.57 -7.21 -20.63
N ALA A 334 1.38 -6.46 -19.87
CA ALA A 334 2.00 -5.24 -20.36
C ALA A 334 3.14 -5.56 -21.35
N PRO A 335 3.16 -4.94 -22.56
CA PRO A 335 4.22 -5.21 -23.54
C PRO A 335 5.63 -4.96 -23.01
N GLU A 336 5.82 -3.89 -22.24
CA GLU A 336 7.11 -3.54 -21.64
C GLU A 336 7.57 -4.55 -20.58
N ASP A 337 6.65 -5.23 -19.91
CA ASP A 337 6.96 -6.25 -18.92
C ASP A 337 7.51 -7.54 -19.56
N LYS A 338 7.24 -7.78 -20.85
CA LYS A 338 7.82 -8.90 -21.60
C LYS A 338 9.31 -8.74 -21.88
N TYR A 339 9.78 -7.52 -22.04
CA TYR A 339 11.18 -7.20 -22.38
C TYR A 339 12.00 -6.69 -21.20
N GLY A 340 11.33 -6.05 -20.24
CA GLY A 340 11.96 -5.46 -19.05
C GLY A 340 12.87 -6.41 -18.27
N PRO A 341 12.48 -7.67 -18.03
CA PRO A 341 13.30 -8.65 -17.32
C PRO A 341 14.68 -8.85 -17.96
N TYR A 342 14.74 -9.01 -19.26
CA TYR A 342 15.99 -9.25 -19.99
C TYR A 342 16.92 -8.04 -19.95
N ALA A 343 16.38 -6.82 -19.97
CA ALA A 343 17.20 -5.60 -19.84
C ALA A 343 17.89 -5.49 -18.47
N ARG A 344 17.30 -6.06 -17.43
CA ARG A 344 17.86 -6.01 -16.06
C ARG A 344 19.05 -6.92 -15.85
N THR A 345 19.17 -7.99 -16.62
CA THR A 345 20.34 -8.88 -16.58
C THR A 345 21.64 -8.17 -17.00
N SER A 346 21.52 -6.99 -17.66
CA SER A 346 22.66 -6.17 -18.04
C SER A 346 23.22 -5.29 -16.92
N ILE A 347 22.54 -5.21 -15.75
CA ILE A 347 23.06 -4.44 -14.60
C ILE A 347 24.23 -5.19 -13.99
N LEU A 348 25.38 -4.54 -13.97
CA LEU A 348 26.60 -5.18 -13.48
C LEU A 348 26.65 -5.17 -11.93
N ALA A 349 27.22 -6.20 -11.34
CA ALA A 349 27.42 -6.29 -9.89
C ALA A 349 28.11 -5.06 -9.30
N LYS A 350 29.08 -4.45 -10.02
CA LYS A 350 29.76 -3.22 -9.58
C LYS A 350 28.79 -2.04 -9.43
N ASP A 351 27.73 -1.95 -10.27
CA ASP A 351 26.79 -0.85 -10.25
C ASP A 351 25.83 -1.00 -9.07
N TYR A 352 25.38 -2.23 -8.77
CA TYR A 352 24.62 -2.55 -7.57
C TYR A 352 25.40 -2.26 -6.29
N ILE A 353 26.66 -2.70 -6.21
CA ILE A 353 27.53 -2.42 -5.05
C ILE A 353 27.75 -0.93 -4.88
N LYS A 354 27.95 -0.19 -5.99
CA LYS A 354 28.08 1.28 -5.96
C LYS A 354 26.79 1.94 -5.44
N ALA A 355 25.62 1.47 -5.87
CA ALA A 355 24.34 1.98 -5.38
C ALA A 355 24.17 1.75 -3.87
N LEU A 356 24.53 0.57 -3.34
CA LEU A 356 24.52 0.30 -1.90
C LEU A 356 25.47 1.22 -1.11
N ARG A 357 26.64 1.54 -1.66
CA ARG A 357 27.58 2.50 -1.05
C ARG A 357 27.02 3.91 -1.04
N ILE A 358 26.37 4.35 -2.14
CA ILE A 358 25.68 5.65 -2.23
C ILE A 358 24.53 5.69 -1.22
N ARG A 359 23.70 4.62 -1.10
CA ARG A 359 22.66 4.51 -0.07
C ARG A 359 23.22 4.77 1.34
N LYS A 360 24.37 4.19 1.66
CA LYS A 360 25.03 4.42 2.96
C LYS A 360 25.44 5.87 3.15
N LEU A 361 25.97 6.55 2.12
CA LEU A 361 26.30 7.98 2.16
C LEU A 361 25.05 8.84 2.34
N ILE A 362 23.99 8.57 1.59
CA ILE A 362 22.71 9.25 1.72
C ILE A 362 22.17 9.12 3.16
N ASN A 363 22.20 7.92 3.73
CA ASN A 363 21.80 7.70 5.12
C ASN A 363 22.60 8.60 6.09
N LYS A 364 23.93 8.62 5.92
CA LYS A 364 24.83 9.40 6.78
C LYS A 364 24.58 10.91 6.71
N GLU A 365 24.22 11.43 5.54
CA GLU A 365 24.08 12.88 5.32
C GLU A 365 22.62 13.37 5.52
N VAL A 366 21.62 12.55 5.18
CA VAL A 366 20.20 12.95 5.22
C VAL A 366 19.57 12.72 6.60
N ILE A 367 19.82 11.57 7.24
CA ILE A 367 19.21 11.25 8.54
C ILE A 367 19.50 12.29 9.62
N PRO A 368 20.76 12.83 9.76
CA PRO A 368 21.03 13.88 10.73
C PRO A 368 20.21 15.16 10.53
N ILE A 369 19.78 15.45 9.30
CA ILE A 369 18.95 16.63 9.00
C ILE A 369 17.52 16.35 9.44
N ILE A 370 16.91 15.27 8.93
CA ILE A 370 15.48 14.99 9.14
C ILE A 370 15.14 14.61 10.59
N LYS A 371 16.08 13.99 11.33
CA LYS A 371 15.87 13.60 12.75
C LYS A 371 15.63 14.78 13.71
N ASN A 372 15.88 16.02 13.28
CA ASN A 372 15.59 17.22 14.08
C ASN A 372 14.12 17.63 14.02
N PHE A 373 13.31 16.90 13.27
CA PHE A 373 11.88 17.13 13.07
C PHE A 373 11.10 15.89 13.47
N ASP A 374 9.86 16.09 13.90
CA ASP A 374 8.93 14.98 14.21
C ASP A 374 8.48 14.28 12.91
N ALA A 375 8.38 15.02 11.81
CA ALA A 375 8.13 14.48 10.49
C ALA A 375 8.59 15.43 9.37
N VAL A 376 8.78 14.84 8.18
CA VAL A 376 8.97 15.56 6.92
C VAL A 376 7.68 15.45 6.11
N ILE A 377 7.15 16.57 5.63
CA ILE A 377 5.88 16.63 4.91
C ILE A 377 6.08 17.11 3.47
N GLY A 378 5.26 16.58 2.57
CA GLY A 378 5.26 16.93 1.15
C GLY A 378 4.03 16.38 0.44
N PRO A 379 3.83 16.69 -0.85
CA PRO A 379 2.84 16.00 -1.66
C PRO A 379 3.11 14.49 -1.69
N THR A 380 2.06 13.66 -1.62
CA THR A 380 2.23 12.20 -1.77
C THR A 380 2.69 11.84 -3.17
N ARG A 381 2.12 12.49 -4.18
CA ARG A 381 2.48 12.39 -5.59
C ARG A 381 2.53 13.77 -6.19
N ASN A 382 3.30 13.91 -7.27
CA ASN A 382 3.40 15.19 -8.00
C ASN A 382 2.14 15.48 -8.86
N SER A 383 1.27 14.50 -9.02
CA SER A 383 0.02 14.61 -9.78
C SER A 383 -1.11 13.83 -9.12
N ALA A 384 -2.35 14.12 -9.48
CA ALA A 384 -3.48 13.23 -9.27
C ALA A 384 -3.41 12.00 -10.19
N ALA A 385 -4.44 11.14 -10.12
CA ALA A 385 -4.55 9.96 -10.98
C ALA A 385 -4.54 10.33 -12.47
N THR A 386 -3.82 9.54 -13.27
CA THR A 386 -3.81 9.63 -14.74
C THR A 386 -5.00 8.87 -15.33
N GLY A 387 -5.30 9.10 -16.59
CA GLY A 387 -6.29 8.33 -17.34
C GLY A 387 -5.93 6.84 -17.42
N ILE A 388 -6.96 6.00 -17.44
CA ILE A 388 -6.80 4.55 -17.39
C ILE A 388 -6.12 3.95 -18.63
N SER A 389 -6.14 4.68 -19.75
CA SER A 389 -5.52 4.29 -21.03
C SER A 389 -4.20 5.01 -21.29
N GLU A 390 -3.72 5.79 -20.33
CA GLU A 390 -2.53 6.62 -20.50
C GLU A 390 -1.27 5.94 -19.98
N ASN A 391 -0.15 6.26 -20.66
CA ASN A 391 1.17 5.98 -20.09
C ASN A 391 1.43 6.96 -18.94
N PHE A 392 1.32 6.48 -17.70
CA PHE A 392 1.41 7.32 -16.50
C PHE A 392 2.81 7.97 -16.32
N ARG A 393 3.87 7.40 -16.87
CA ARG A 393 5.22 8.01 -16.81
C ARG A 393 5.38 9.19 -17.75
N GLY A 394 4.69 9.16 -18.89
CA GLY A 394 4.67 10.28 -19.84
C GLY A 394 3.66 11.36 -19.48
N ALA A 395 2.54 10.97 -18.87
CA ALA A 395 1.43 11.87 -18.55
C ALA A 395 1.67 12.73 -17.30
N THR A 396 2.57 12.29 -16.37
CA THR A 396 2.82 13.01 -15.13
C THR A 396 4.07 13.86 -15.20
N LYS A 397 3.89 15.18 -15.06
CA LYS A 397 5.00 16.13 -14.90
C LYS A 397 5.80 15.77 -13.66
N GLY A 398 7.12 15.74 -13.75
CA GLY A 398 7.99 15.46 -12.60
C GLY A 398 7.98 14.01 -12.11
N SER A 399 7.44 13.04 -12.88
CA SER A 399 7.39 11.62 -12.45
C SER A 399 8.78 11.01 -12.15
N GLY A 400 9.85 11.56 -12.71
CA GLY A 400 11.25 11.17 -12.45
C GLY A 400 11.88 11.88 -11.25
N LYS A 401 11.15 12.75 -10.53
CA LYS A 401 11.66 13.61 -9.45
C LYS A 401 10.89 13.43 -8.14
N ASP A 402 10.42 12.22 -7.85
CA ASP A 402 9.79 11.87 -6.58
C ASP A 402 10.84 11.74 -5.47
N VAL A 403 11.29 12.88 -4.98
CA VAL A 403 12.35 12.97 -3.94
C VAL A 403 11.90 12.31 -2.64
N MET A 404 10.66 12.59 -2.18
CA MET A 404 10.12 12.02 -0.94
C MET A 404 9.99 10.50 -1.02
N GLY A 405 9.43 9.99 -2.13
CA GLY A 405 9.30 8.56 -2.34
C GLY A 405 10.66 7.87 -2.49
N ALA A 406 11.60 8.46 -3.21
CA ALA A 406 12.94 7.90 -3.39
C ALA A 406 13.67 7.79 -2.04
N ILE A 407 13.77 8.89 -1.28
CA ILE A 407 14.46 8.91 0.02
C ILE A 407 13.77 7.97 1.01
N GLY A 408 12.46 8.08 1.15
CA GLY A 408 11.69 7.30 2.13
C GLY A 408 11.83 5.80 1.92
N ASN A 409 11.77 5.32 0.66
CA ASN A 409 11.93 3.91 0.36
C ASN A 409 13.39 3.46 0.43
N LEU A 410 14.32 4.27 -0.06
CA LEU A 410 15.74 3.97 -0.02
C LEU A 410 16.27 3.82 1.42
N LEU A 411 15.80 4.65 2.34
CA LEU A 411 16.23 4.64 3.74
C LEU A 411 15.31 3.79 4.65
N GLY A 412 14.25 3.21 4.11
CA GLY A 412 13.33 2.36 4.87
C GLY A 412 12.48 3.13 5.88
N LEU A 413 12.22 4.42 5.62
CA LEU A 413 11.46 5.30 6.51
C LEU A 413 9.96 5.02 6.41
N PRO A 414 9.20 5.15 7.52
CA PRO A 414 7.75 5.08 7.50
C PRO A 414 7.17 6.31 6.79
N ALA A 415 5.99 6.18 6.21
CA ALA A 415 5.22 7.31 5.73
C ALA A 415 3.73 7.01 5.71
N VAL A 416 2.93 8.04 5.92
CA VAL A 416 1.48 7.98 5.72
C VAL A 416 1.08 8.98 4.64
N SER A 417 0.20 8.55 3.73
CA SER A 417 -0.51 9.43 2.80
C SER A 417 -1.93 9.62 3.31
N ILE A 418 -2.35 10.86 3.46
CA ILE A 418 -3.73 11.21 3.81
C ILE A 418 -4.33 12.09 2.72
N PRO A 419 -5.65 11.99 2.42
CA PRO A 419 -6.32 12.89 1.49
C PRO A 419 -6.21 14.35 1.96
N ASN A 420 -5.89 15.28 1.06
CA ASN A 420 -5.74 16.69 1.41
C ASN A 420 -6.49 17.66 0.48
N GLY A 421 -7.27 17.15 -0.47
CA GLY A 421 -8.07 17.96 -1.37
C GLY A 421 -8.35 17.28 -2.69
N PHE A 422 -8.91 18.04 -3.61
CA PHE A 422 -9.26 17.59 -4.96
C PHE A 422 -8.67 18.54 -6.01
N THR A 423 -8.38 17.99 -7.17
CA THR A 423 -8.06 18.77 -8.36
C THR A 423 -9.30 19.40 -8.97
N THR A 424 -9.12 20.30 -9.93
CA THR A 424 -10.20 20.85 -10.76
C THR A 424 -11.03 19.76 -11.45
N ASN A 425 -10.42 18.62 -11.77
CA ASN A 425 -11.07 17.44 -12.36
C ASN A 425 -11.69 16.50 -11.31
N LYS A 426 -11.82 16.94 -10.05
CA LYS A 426 -12.40 16.18 -8.95
C LYS A 426 -11.70 14.88 -8.60
N LEU A 427 -10.42 14.75 -8.93
CA LEU A 427 -9.57 13.64 -8.51
C LEU A 427 -8.85 13.99 -7.21
N PRO A 428 -8.72 13.04 -6.26
CA PRO A 428 -8.05 13.30 -4.99
C PRO A 428 -6.56 13.61 -5.14
N THR A 429 -6.04 14.34 -4.16
CA THR A 429 -4.61 14.51 -3.91
C THR A 429 -4.29 14.11 -2.49
N GLY A 430 -3.01 13.85 -2.18
CA GLY A 430 -2.59 13.42 -0.86
C GLY A 430 -1.43 14.22 -0.29
N LEU A 431 -1.46 14.39 1.03
CA LEU A 431 -0.36 14.87 1.85
C LEU A 431 0.42 13.66 2.38
N GLN A 432 1.72 13.61 2.12
CA GLN A 432 2.62 12.63 2.71
C GLN A 432 3.25 13.20 3.98
N ILE A 433 3.27 12.38 5.03
CA ILE A 433 3.95 12.61 6.31
C ILE A 433 4.92 11.46 6.50
N MET A 434 6.24 11.74 6.53
CA MET A 434 7.33 10.75 6.58
C MET A 434 8.21 11.00 7.80
#